data_aa5ba85d7a342d7c40c31e6f5bb51c41
#
_entry.id   aa5ba85d7a342d7c40c31e6f5bb51c41
#
_cell.length_a   1.000
_cell.length_b   1.000
_cell.length_c   1.000
_cell.angle_alpha   90.00
_cell.angle_beta   90.00
_cell.angle_gamma   90.00
#
_symmetry.space_group_name_H-M   'P 1'
#
loop_
_entity.id
_entity.type
_entity.pdbx_description
1 polymer ?
#
loop_
_entity_poly.entity_id
_entity_poly.type
_entity_poly.pdbx_seq_one_letter_code
_entity_poly.pdbx_strand_id
1 'polypeptide(L)'
;PESKVLVVKLGSPSKEGFPRTTELMTGLDYVIRKALEYRMPAAVNISFGNTYGSHDGTSLLERYIDDISNIWKSCICIGTGNEASGAGHTSGRFRDDQEVVIEIAVQDSQPSLNVQIWKEYVDVVDISLVSPSGIRIGPVQEILGPQRFTAGQTEILLYYGEPSPYSTA
;
A
#
# COMPACT_ATOMS: atom_id res chain seq x y z
N PRO A 1 -28.88 15.47 -19.41
CA PRO A 1 -28.41 15.23 -18.04
C PRO A 1 -27.94 16.55 -17.45
N GLU A 2 -28.38 16.86 -16.24
CA GLU A 2 -28.03 18.10 -15.54
C GLU A 2 -26.79 17.93 -14.64
N SER A 3 -26.16 16.76 -14.69
CA SER A 3 -24.97 16.46 -13.92
C SER A 3 -23.78 17.30 -14.38
N LYS A 4 -23.03 17.82 -13.42
CA LYS A 4 -21.78 18.54 -13.66
C LYS A 4 -20.61 17.57 -13.47
N VAL A 5 -19.57 17.75 -14.28
CA VAL A 5 -18.35 16.95 -14.15
C VAL A 5 -17.26 17.81 -13.52
N LEU A 6 -16.65 17.29 -12.47
CA LEU A 6 -15.49 17.86 -11.82
C LEU A 6 -14.30 16.93 -12.01
N VAL A 7 -13.24 17.43 -12.62
CA VAL A 7 -12.01 16.66 -12.84
C VAL A 7 -10.89 17.26 -12.00
N VAL A 8 -10.25 16.42 -11.19
CA VAL A 8 -9.09 16.82 -10.42
C VAL A 8 -7.86 16.11 -10.98
N LYS A 9 -6.90 16.89 -11.46
CA LYS A 9 -5.61 16.37 -11.88
C LYS A 9 -4.68 16.37 -10.66
N LEU A 10 -4.24 15.20 -10.26
CA LEU A 10 -3.23 15.03 -9.21
C LEU A 10 -1.83 15.15 -9.82
N GLY A 11 -1.02 16.04 -9.27
CA GLY A 11 0.40 16.23 -9.58
C GLY A 11 0.82 16.14 -11.05
N SER A 12 2.12 16.18 -11.28
CA SER A 12 2.70 15.73 -12.54
C SER A 12 3.27 14.35 -12.30
N PRO A 13 2.91 13.33 -13.08
CA PRO A 13 3.54 12.04 -12.93
C PRO A 13 5.05 12.23 -13.12
N SER A 14 5.83 12.00 -12.07
CA SER A 14 7.25 11.81 -12.24
C SER A 14 7.46 10.56 -13.09
N LYS A 15 8.56 10.47 -13.80
CA LYS A 15 8.85 9.30 -14.66
C LYS A 15 8.85 7.97 -13.88
N GLU A 16 8.76 8.00 -12.56
CA GLU A 16 9.01 6.87 -11.66
C GLU A 16 7.94 6.68 -10.57
N GLY A 17 6.77 7.29 -10.62
CA GLY A 17 5.83 7.11 -9.52
C GLY A 17 4.41 7.59 -9.71
N PHE A 18 3.54 7.01 -8.92
CA PHE A 18 2.19 7.48 -8.71
C PHE A 18 2.17 8.79 -7.90
N PRO A 19 1.11 9.62 -8.02
CA PRO A 19 0.90 10.74 -7.12
C PRO A 19 0.95 10.29 -5.66
N ARG A 20 1.40 11.18 -4.79
CA ARG A 20 1.47 10.89 -3.35
C ARG A 20 0.06 10.73 -2.78
N THR A 21 -0.07 9.88 -1.77
CA THR A 21 -1.35 9.71 -1.06
C THR A 21 -1.91 11.02 -0.49
N THR A 22 -1.03 11.93 -0.05
CA THR A 22 -1.40 13.26 0.41
C THR A 22 -1.98 14.15 -0.70
N GLU A 23 -1.55 13.98 -1.95
CA GLU A 23 -2.15 14.69 -3.09
C GLU A 23 -3.55 14.16 -3.38
N LEU A 24 -3.76 12.85 -3.25
CA LEU A 24 -5.08 12.24 -3.37
C LEU A 24 -6.03 12.75 -2.27
N MET A 25 -5.57 12.80 -1.02
CA MET A 25 -6.34 13.35 0.09
C MET A 25 -6.74 14.80 -0.17
N THR A 26 -5.80 15.63 -0.64
CA THR A 26 -6.07 17.03 -1.01
C THR A 26 -7.08 17.14 -2.16
N GLY A 27 -6.97 16.24 -3.14
CA GLY A 27 -7.92 16.20 -4.26
C GLY A 27 -9.34 15.84 -3.80
N LEU A 28 -9.47 14.90 -2.89
CA LEU A 28 -10.76 14.53 -2.29
C LEU A 28 -11.36 15.67 -1.47
N ASP A 29 -10.56 16.33 -0.62
CA ASP A 29 -11.00 17.51 0.12
C ASP A 29 -11.56 18.58 -0.82
N TYR A 30 -10.84 18.85 -1.90
CA TYR A 30 -11.28 19.81 -2.90
C TYR A 30 -12.63 19.43 -3.52
N VAL A 31 -12.82 18.16 -3.90
CA VAL A 31 -14.08 17.70 -4.49
C VAL A 31 -15.25 17.87 -3.52
N ILE A 32 -15.08 17.43 -2.28
CA ILE A 32 -16.14 17.53 -1.27
C ILE A 32 -16.46 18.98 -0.94
N ARG A 33 -15.46 19.86 -0.80
CA ARG A 33 -15.69 21.30 -0.62
C ARG A 33 -16.45 21.93 -1.78
N LYS A 34 -16.15 21.54 -3.02
CA LYS A 34 -16.91 22.00 -4.19
C LYS A 34 -18.34 21.46 -4.21
N ALA A 35 -18.56 20.21 -3.82
CA ALA A 35 -19.90 19.67 -3.68
C ALA A 35 -20.74 20.45 -2.65
N LEU A 36 -20.14 20.80 -1.53
CA LEU A 36 -20.75 21.65 -0.50
C LEU A 36 -21.07 23.05 -1.03
N GLU A 37 -20.10 23.69 -1.70
CA GLU A 37 -20.25 25.04 -2.28
C GLU A 37 -21.41 25.07 -3.27
N TYR A 38 -21.50 24.09 -4.15
CA TYR A 38 -22.59 23.98 -5.12
C TYR A 38 -23.88 23.38 -4.55
N ARG A 39 -23.88 22.92 -3.30
CA ARG A 39 -24.99 22.21 -2.65
C ARG A 39 -25.50 21.00 -3.47
N MET A 40 -24.59 20.32 -4.15
CA MET A 40 -24.91 19.17 -4.99
C MET A 40 -24.33 17.91 -4.36
N PRO A 41 -25.03 16.76 -4.44
CA PRO A 41 -24.43 15.48 -4.09
C PRO A 41 -23.28 15.16 -5.05
N ALA A 42 -22.28 14.40 -4.58
CA ALA A 42 -21.14 14.04 -5.37
C ALA A 42 -20.98 12.51 -5.48
N ALA A 43 -20.74 12.03 -6.68
CA ALA A 43 -20.21 10.70 -6.92
C ALA A 43 -18.75 10.84 -7.35
N VAL A 44 -17.86 10.29 -6.54
CA VAL A 44 -16.42 10.38 -6.76
C VAL A 44 -15.91 9.04 -7.26
N ASN A 45 -15.19 9.04 -8.38
CA ASN A 45 -14.49 7.87 -8.86
C ASN A 45 -12.99 8.04 -8.65
N ILE A 46 -12.37 7.07 -8.00
CA ILE A 46 -10.93 7.00 -7.79
C ILE A 46 -10.41 5.78 -8.54
N SER A 47 -9.89 6.02 -9.74
CA SER A 47 -9.18 4.99 -10.51
C SER A 47 -7.67 5.17 -10.31
N PHE A 48 -7.23 4.82 -9.12
CA PHE A 48 -5.85 5.02 -8.67
C PHE A 48 -5.32 3.70 -8.12
N GLY A 49 -4.25 3.20 -8.71
CA GLY A 49 -3.64 1.93 -8.32
C GLY A 49 -2.47 2.15 -7.36
N ASN A 50 -2.61 1.64 -6.16
CA ASN A 50 -1.54 1.52 -5.18
C ASN A 50 -1.76 0.23 -4.39
N THR A 51 -0.72 -0.59 -4.29
CA THR A 51 -0.76 -1.85 -3.56
C THR A 51 -0.04 -1.77 -2.21
N TYR A 52 0.40 -0.57 -1.82
CA TYR A 52 1.08 -0.36 -0.55
C TYR A 52 0.10 -0.23 0.61
N GLY A 53 0.42 -0.85 1.73
CA GLY A 53 -0.37 -0.76 2.95
C GLY A 53 -0.71 -2.11 3.54
N SER A 54 -1.25 -2.11 4.76
CA SER A 54 -1.68 -3.31 5.50
C SER A 54 -2.93 -3.98 4.92
N HIS A 55 -3.68 -3.29 4.10
CA HIS A 55 -4.95 -3.74 3.51
C HIS A 55 -6.01 -4.12 4.55
N ASP A 56 -5.96 -3.49 5.71
CA ASP A 56 -6.87 -3.70 6.84
C ASP A 56 -7.83 -2.53 7.07
N GLY A 57 -7.80 -1.51 6.20
CA GLY A 57 -8.64 -0.32 6.32
C GLY A 57 -8.11 0.71 7.34
N THR A 58 -6.93 0.54 7.90
CA THR A 58 -6.41 1.40 8.97
C THR A 58 -5.34 2.39 8.54
N SER A 59 -4.90 2.34 7.29
CA SER A 59 -3.93 3.33 6.77
C SER A 59 -4.50 4.75 6.84
N LEU A 60 -3.62 5.74 6.88
CA LEU A 60 -4.02 7.14 6.95
C LEU A 60 -4.97 7.53 5.80
N LEU A 61 -4.71 7.02 4.59
CA LEU A 61 -5.56 7.30 3.43
C LEU A 61 -6.95 6.67 3.57
N GLU A 62 -7.01 5.40 3.99
CA GLU A 62 -8.28 4.67 4.16
C GLU A 62 -9.15 5.35 5.21
N ARG A 63 -8.59 5.67 6.37
CA ARG A 63 -9.31 6.40 7.42
C ARG A 63 -9.77 7.79 6.96
N TYR A 64 -8.93 8.47 6.20
CA TYR A 64 -9.30 9.77 5.64
C TYR A 64 -10.49 9.65 4.67
N ILE A 65 -10.52 8.61 3.84
CA ILE A 65 -11.63 8.36 2.92
C ILE A 65 -12.92 8.07 3.71
N ASP A 66 -12.82 7.27 4.77
CA ASP A 66 -13.96 7.00 5.65
C ASP A 66 -14.48 8.30 6.28
N ASP A 67 -13.62 9.11 6.84
CA ASP A 67 -14.00 10.36 7.48
C ASP A 67 -14.64 11.34 6.49
N ILE A 68 -14.02 11.54 5.33
CA ILE A 68 -14.51 12.53 4.36
C ILE A 68 -15.79 12.08 3.68
N SER A 69 -16.03 10.77 3.57
CA SER A 69 -17.27 10.21 3.01
C SER A 69 -18.51 10.58 3.83
N ASN A 70 -18.32 10.90 5.11
CA ASN A 70 -19.38 11.27 6.03
C ASN A 70 -19.69 12.79 6.07
N ILE A 71 -18.89 13.61 5.41
CA ILE A 71 -19.03 15.09 5.50
C ILE A 71 -20.24 15.61 4.71
N TRP A 72 -20.59 14.96 3.60
CA TRP A 72 -21.65 15.43 2.70
C TRP A 72 -22.39 14.25 2.05
N LYS A 73 -23.36 14.56 1.21
CA LYS A 73 -24.06 13.59 0.37
C LYS A 73 -23.13 13.10 -0.74
N SER A 74 -22.17 12.26 -0.39
CA SER A 74 -21.16 11.75 -1.30
C SER A 74 -21.19 10.23 -1.38
N CYS A 75 -20.78 9.71 -2.53
CA CYS A 75 -20.47 8.30 -2.73
C CYS A 75 -19.07 8.23 -3.34
N ILE A 76 -18.15 7.56 -2.68
CA ILE A 76 -16.78 7.39 -3.15
C ILE A 76 -16.61 5.96 -3.65
N CYS A 77 -16.29 5.81 -4.93
CA CYS A 77 -16.05 4.53 -5.58
C CYS A 77 -14.55 4.40 -5.88
N ILE A 78 -13.95 3.32 -5.42
CA ILE A 78 -12.52 3.05 -5.56
C ILE A 78 -12.35 1.79 -6.41
N GLY A 79 -11.53 1.89 -7.46
CA GLY A 79 -11.15 0.73 -8.26
C GLY A 79 -10.19 -0.18 -7.49
N THR A 80 -10.44 -1.48 -7.54
CA THR A 80 -9.62 -2.50 -6.86
C THR A 80 -8.33 -2.86 -7.60
N GLY A 81 -8.04 -2.19 -8.71
CA GLY A 81 -6.87 -2.44 -9.56
C GLY A 81 -7.13 -3.41 -10.71
N ASN A 82 -6.09 -3.63 -11.51
CA ASN A 82 -6.16 -4.44 -12.73
C ASN A 82 -5.35 -5.75 -12.64
N GLU A 83 -4.78 -6.04 -11.48
CA GLU A 83 -3.81 -7.12 -11.25
C GLU A 83 -4.44 -8.45 -10.81
N ALA A 84 -5.71 -8.69 -11.15
CA ALA A 84 -6.49 -9.83 -10.65
C ALA A 84 -5.81 -11.20 -10.80
N SER A 85 -4.99 -11.39 -11.84
CA SER A 85 -4.24 -12.62 -12.09
C SER A 85 -2.73 -12.51 -11.84
N GLY A 86 -2.26 -11.35 -11.34
CA GLY A 86 -0.84 -11.03 -11.21
C GLY A 86 -0.13 -11.75 -10.06
N ALA A 87 -0.88 -12.44 -9.19
CA ALA A 87 -0.35 -13.15 -8.01
C ALA A 87 0.64 -12.29 -7.18
N GLY A 88 0.43 -10.96 -7.17
CA GLY A 88 1.30 -10.00 -6.48
C GLY A 88 1.09 -9.94 -4.97
N HIS A 89 0.24 -10.78 -4.41
CA HIS A 89 -0.12 -10.77 -3.00
C HIS A 89 -0.39 -12.21 -2.54
N THR A 90 -0.01 -12.49 -1.31
CA THR A 90 -0.38 -13.72 -0.61
C THR A 90 -0.66 -13.39 0.85
N SER A 91 -1.50 -14.19 1.48
CA SER A 91 -1.77 -14.10 2.91
C SER A 91 -1.87 -15.49 3.50
N GLY A 92 -1.61 -15.61 4.79
CA GLY A 92 -1.69 -16.91 5.48
C GLY A 92 -1.69 -16.73 6.99
N ARG A 93 -1.83 -17.85 7.66
CA ARG A 93 -1.66 -17.96 9.11
C ARG A 93 -0.75 -19.13 9.37
N PHE A 94 0.14 -18.99 10.31
CA PHE A 94 0.97 -20.09 10.79
C PHE A 94 0.89 -20.17 12.32
N ARG A 95 1.22 -21.35 12.82
CA ARG A 95 1.19 -21.66 14.25
C ARG A 95 2.59 -21.53 14.80
N ASP A 96 2.68 -21.50 16.13
CA ASP A 96 3.95 -21.52 16.84
C ASP A 96 4.86 -22.63 16.30
N ASP A 97 6.14 -22.33 16.18
CA ASP A 97 7.20 -23.20 15.66
C ASP A 97 7.02 -23.69 14.21
N GLN A 98 6.12 -23.09 13.44
CA GLN A 98 5.95 -23.40 12.03
C GLN A 98 6.82 -22.49 11.16
N GLU A 99 7.64 -23.07 10.29
CA GLU A 99 8.28 -22.32 9.19
C GLU A 99 7.37 -22.35 7.96
N VAL A 100 7.11 -21.18 7.38
CA VAL A 100 6.36 -21.03 6.14
C VAL A 100 7.27 -20.37 5.11
N VAL A 101 7.42 -21.02 3.97
CA VAL A 101 8.20 -20.49 2.85
C VAL A 101 7.26 -19.88 1.84
N ILE A 102 7.49 -18.61 1.51
CA ILE A 102 6.77 -17.90 0.46
C ILE A 102 7.74 -17.72 -0.71
N GLU A 103 7.44 -18.36 -1.82
CA GLU A 103 8.22 -18.22 -3.05
C GLU A 103 7.76 -16.98 -3.82
N ILE A 104 8.72 -16.15 -4.20
CA ILE A 104 8.48 -14.94 -4.99
C ILE A 104 9.15 -15.12 -6.35
N ALA A 105 8.35 -15.15 -7.40
CA ALA A 105 8.84 -15.16 -8.78
C ALA A 105 9.05 -13.74 -9.28
N VAL A 106 10.26 -13.43 -9.72
CA VAL A 106 10.62 -12.16 -10.31
C VAL A 106 10.75 -12.34 -11.83
N GLN A 107 10.07 -11.51 -12.60
CA GLN A 107 10.15 -11.56 -14.07
C GLN A 107 11.54 -11.18 -14.56
N ASP A 108 11.89 -11.68 -15.75
CA ASP A 108 13.14 -11.36 -16.43
C ASP A 108 13.26 -9.84 -16.63
N SER A 109 14.48 -9.35 -16.49
CA SER A 109 14.80 -7.93 -16.69
C SER A 109 14.16 -6.95 -15.69
N GLN A 110 13.68 -7.45 -14.56
CA GLN A 110 13.19 -6.60 -13.49
C GLN A 110 14.37 -6.07 -12.66
N PRO A 111 14.67 -4.76 -12.69
CA PRO A 111 15.85 -4.22 -12.01
C PRO A 111 15.70 -4.11 -10.50
N SER A 112 14.47 -4.05 -10.01
CA SER A 112 14.17 -3.96 -8.59
C SER A 112 12.83 -4.56 -8.25
N LEU A 113 12.69 -5.03 -7.03
CA LEU A 113 11.46 -5.56 -6.46
C LEU A 113 11.23 -4.93 -5.09
N ASN A 114 10.03 -4.44 -4.84
CA ASN A 114 9.58 -4.04 -3.51
C ASN A 114 8.69 -5.14 -2.95
N VAL A 115 9.03 -5.61 -1.75
CA VAL A 115 8.23 -6.58 -1.01
C VAL A 115 7.80 -5.93 0.29
N GLN A 116 6.52 -5.99 0.60
CA GLN A 116 5.98 -5.57 1.87
C GLN A 116 5.47 -6.79 2.62
N ILE A 117 5.86 -6.90 3.87
CA ILE A 117 5.41 -7.97 4.77
C ILE A 117 4.65 -7.29 5.90
N TRP A 118 3.38 -7.64 6.03
CA TRP A 118 2.51 -7.15 7.08
C TRP A 118 2.19 -8.29 8.03
N LYS A 119 2.32 -8.07 9.33
CA LYS A 119 1.97 -8.97 10.41
C LYS A 119 1.18 -8.21 11.47
N GLU A 120 0.40 -8.89 12.27
CA GLU A 120 -0.19 -8.23 13.42
C GLU A 120 0.91 -7.76 14.39
N TYR A 121 0.68 -6.65 15.04
CA TYR A 121 1.68 -6.02 15.92
C TYR A 121 2.11 -6.94 17.07
N VAL A 122 1.19 -7.71 17.58
CA VAL A 122 1.43 -8.64 18.70
C VAL A 122 2.18 -9.91 18.29
N ASP A 123 2.24 -10.21 17.00
CA ASP A 123 2.91 -11.41 16.52
C ASP A 123 4.42 -11.22 16.51
N VAL A 124 5.14 -12.19 17.07
CA VAL A 124 6.60 -12.27 16.99
C VAL A 124 6.97 -13.24 15.90
N VAL A 125 7.62 -12.76 14.86
CA VAL A 125 7.92 -13.55 13.65
C VAL A 125 9.37 -13.32 13.22
N ASP A 126 10.11 -14.40 13.10
CA ASP A 126 11.44 -14.38 12.51
C ASP A 126 11.33 -14.37 10.97
N ILE A 127 11.89 -13.37 10.33
CA ILE A 127 11.89 -13.21 8.88
C ILE A 127 13.28 -13.50 8.34
N SER A 128 13.36 -14.38 7.36
CA SER A 128 14.59 -14.66 6.62
C SER A 128 14.34 -14.56 5.11
N LEU A 129 15.35 -14.16 4.39
CA LEU A 129 15.34 -14.11 2.93
C LEU A 129 16.28 -15.20 2.39
N VAL A 130 15.83 -15.92 1.38
CA VAL A 130 16.65 -16.92 0.71
C VAL A 130 16.76 -16.56 -0.78
N SER A 131 17.98 -16.36 -1.25
CA SER A 131 18.21 -16.08 -2.68
C SER A 131 18.02 -17.34 -3.54
N PRO A 132 17.83 -17.20 -4.86
CA PRO A 132 17.78 -18.35 -5.76
C PRO A 132 19.04 -19.24 -5.72
N SER A 133 20.17 -18.66 -5.33
CA SER A 133 21.43 -19.40 -5.15
C SER A 133 21.55 -20.10 -3.78
N GLY A 134 20.52 -20.02 -2.94
CA GLY A 134 20.51 -20.64 -1.61
C GLY A 134 21.18 -19.80 -0.51
N ILE A 135 21.60 -18.58 -0.79
CA ILE A 135 22.16 -17.70 0.25
C ILE A 135 21.01 -17.27 1.17
N ARG A 136 21.12 -17.59 2.46
CA ARG A 136 20.16 -17.19 3.49
C ARG A 136 20.65 -15.93 4.23
N ILE A 137 19.78 -14.95 4.34
CA ILE A 137 19.96 -13.73 5.14
C ILE A 137 18.87 -13.74 6.20
N GLY A 138 19.27 -13.63 7.45
CA GLY A 138 18.35 -13.62 8.56
C GLY A 138 18.63 -14.69 9.63
N PRO A 139 17.79 -14.74 10.69
CA PRO A 139 16.63 -13.86 10.86
C PRO A 139 17.05 -12.40 10.91
N VAL A 140 16.26 -11.53 10.26
CA VAL A 140 16.50 -10.10 10.25
C VAL A 140 16.17 -9.52 11.61
N GLN A 141 16.96 -8.55 12.06
CA GLN A 141 16.76 -7.93 13.38
C GLN A 141 15.57 -6.97 13.36
N GLU A 142 14.78 -6.98 14.41
CA GLU A 142 13.70 -6.01 14.66
C GLU A 142 14.28 -4.68 15.16
N ILE A 143 15.02 -4.00 14.33
CA ILE A 143 15.56 -2.68 14.62
C ILE A 143 15.05 -1.65 13.63
N LEU A 144 14.79 -0.45 14.14
CA LEU A 144 14.34 0.67 13.32
C LEU A 144 15.45 1.13 12.39
N GLY A 145 15.02 1.55 11.20
CA GLY A 145 15.91 2.11 10.19
C GLY A 145 16.38 1.11 9.14
N PRO A 146 17.25 1.56 8.25
CA PRO A 146 17.69 0.76 7.12
C PRO A 146 18.71 -0.30 7.52
N GLN A 147 18.45 -1.53 7.15
CA GLN A 147 19.41 -2.64 7.19
C GLN A 147 19.81 -2.97 5.76
N ARG A 148 21.10 -3.16 5.51
CA ARG A 148 21.62 -3.45 4.17
C ARG A 148 22.29 -4.81 4.16
N PHE A 149 21.95 -5.61 3.15
CA PHE A 149 22.49 -6.93 2.94
C PHE A 149 22.88 -7.09 1.47
N THR A 150 23.74 -8.06 1.20
CA THR A 150 24.10 -8.43 -0.17
C THR A 150 23.99 -9.95 -0.33
N ALA A 151 23.26 -10.38 -1.35
CA ALA A 151 23.15 -11.77 -1.74
C ALA A 151 23.62 -11.95 -3.19
N GLY A 152 24.86 -12.36 -3.36
CA GLY A 152 25.49 -12.39 -4.68
C GLY A 152 25.60 -11.02 -5.31
N GLN A 153 24.86 -10.76 -6.39
CA GLN A 153 24.81 -9.46 -7.08
C GLN A 153 23.61 -8.60 -6.66
N THR A 154 22.76 -9.11 -5.76
CA THR A 154 21.55 -8.41 -5.33
C THR A 154 21.82 -7.62 -4.06
N GLU A 155 21.60 -6.32 -4.12
CA GLU A 155 21.54 -5.48 -2.93
C GLU A 155 20.12 -5.50 -2.35
N ILE A 156 20.04 -5.66 -1.04
CA ILE A 156 18.79 -5.72 -0.30
C ILE A 156 18.79 -4.59 0.72
N LEU A 157 17.81 -3.73 0.62
CA LEU A 157 17.53 -2.70 1.59
C LEU A 157 16.25 -3.07 2.32
N LEU A 158 16.36 -3.34 3.61
CA LEU A 158 15.25 -3.72 4.46
C LEU A 158 14.97 -2.60 5.47
N TYR A 159 13.70 -2.29 5.65
CA TYR A 159 13.22 -1.45 6.73
C TYR A 159 12.28 -2.27 7.60
N TYR A 160 12.60 -2.35 8.86
CA TYR A 160 11.65 -2.82 9.87
C TYR A 160 10.86 -1.60 10.35
N GLY A 161 9.54 -1.64 10.20
CA GLY A 161 8.68 -0.49 10.48
C GLY A 161 8.30 -0.40 11.96
N GLU A 162 7.96 0.80 12.40
CA GLU A 162 7.23 0.98 13.66
C GLU A 162 5.74 0.69 13.43
N PRO A 163 5.05 0.19 14.47
CA PRO A 163 3.60 0.06 14.40
C PRO A 163 2.96 1.44 14.22
N SER A 164 1.98 1.51 13.36
CA SER A 164 1.17 2.72 13.24
C SER A 164 0.32 2.89 14.50
N PRO A 165 0.17 4.10 15.06
CA PRO A 165 -0.67 4.33 16.24
C PRO A 165 -2.16 4.03 15.98
N TYR A 166 -2.55 3.80 14.73
CA TYR A 166 -3.93 3.55 14.30
C TYR A 166 -4.12 2.18 13.65
N SER A 167 -3.07 1.40 13.51
CA SER A 167 -3.11 0.08 12.90
C SER A 167 -2.75 -1.00 13.91
N THR A 168 -3.33 -2.17 13.75
CA THR A 168 -2.95 -3.39 14.50
C THR A 168 -1.88 -4.20 13.78
N ALA A 169 -1.51 -3.79 12.55
CA ALA A 169 -0.49 -4.43 11.71
C ALA A 169 0.76 -3.57 11.57
#